data_77ae869724bf50a690b981e06344a40e
#
_entry.id   77ae869724bf50a690b981e06344a40e
#
_cell.length_a   1.000
_cell.length_b   1.000
_cell.length_c   1.000
_cell.angle_alpha   90.00
_cell.angle_beta   90.00
_cell.angle_gamma   90.00
#
_symmetry.space_group_name_H-M   'P 1'
#
loop_
_entity.id
_entity.type
_entity.pdbx_description
1 polymer ?
#
loop_
_entity_poly.entity_id
_entity_poly.type
_entity_poly.pdbx_seq_one_letter_code
_entity_poly.pdbx_strand_id
1 'polypeptide(L)'
;MDESGLLMAPLVRRTWAPRGQTPELDQCGGHRQKVSVAAALWLSPRRDRLGLYFQTLPNGYFDNWYVTAFLEAMLRELTGRFVLVWDGGTMHRGDPIRQLASHFRERLSLEDLPPWAPMLCPVEPLWGWLKYDQLCNFAPQDVLQLNGRVIAELTAIREDQTFLRNLFHASELPLPRTLLS
;
A
#
# COMPACT_ATOMS: atom_id res chain seq x y z
N MET A 1 -0.44 8.09 0.32
CA MET A 1 -0.92 7.04 -0.60
C MET A 1 0.22 6.63 -1.50
N ASP A 2 0.26 5.35 -1.87
CA ASP A 2 1.28 4.80 -2.77
C ASP A 2 0.81 3.48 -3.37
N GLU A 3 1.46 2.99 -4.46
CA GLU A 3 1.17 1.73 -5.12
C GLU A 3 2.40 0.82 -5.17
N SER A 4 2.14 -0.48 -5.15
CA SER A 4 3.20 -1.49 -5.28
C SER A 4 2.76 -2.71 -6.07
N GLY A 5 3.71 -3.33 -6.78
CA GLY A 5 3.53 -4.61 -7.47
C GLY A 5 4.12 -5.76 -6.68
N LEU A 6 3.35 -6.84 -6.57
CA LEU A 6 3.74 -8.09 -5.92
C LEU A 6 3.77 -9.18 -6.98
N LEU A 7 4.94 -9.71 -7.27
CA LEU A 7 5.13 -10.73 -8.31
C LEU A 7 4.77 -12.13 -7.77
N MET A 8 4.35 -13.00 -8.68
CA MET A 8 4.19 -14.44 -8.40
C MET A 8 5.51 -15.12 -8.01
N ALA A 9 6.64 -14.61 -8.50
CA ALA A 9 7.95 -15.09 -8.09
C ALA A 9 8.21 -14.76 -6.63
N PRO A 10 8.40 -15.75 -5.75
CA PRO A 10 8.60 -15.50 -4.33
C PRO A 10 9.93 -14.77 -4.08
N LEU A 11 9.91 -13.85 -3.14
CA LEU A 11 11.15 -13.29 -2.60
C LEU A 11 11.75 -14.33 -1.64
N VAL A 12 12.89 -14.88 -2.04
CA VAL A 12 13.56 -15.93 -1.26
C VAL A 12 14.41 -15.28 -0.16
N ARG A 13 14.12 -15.65 1.09
CA ARG A 13 14.94 -15.28 2.26
C ARG A 13 15.44 -16.53 2.95
N ARG A 14 16.59 -16.40 3.62
CA ARG A 14 17.13 -17.48 4.47
C ARG A 14 16.12 -17.82 5.56
N THR A 15 15.93 -19.12 5.78
CA THR A 15 15.09 -19.66 6.85
C THR A 15 15.82 -20.74 7.61
N TRP A 16 15.32 -21.10 8.77
CA TRP A 16 15.86 -22.19 9.57
C TRP A 16 15.40 -23.53 9.01
N ALA A 17 16.33 -24.48 8.92
CA ALA A 17 16.04 -25.85 8.53
C ALA A 17 16.94 -26.80 9.33
N PRO A 18 16.58 -28.08 9.49
CA PRO A 18 17.46 -29.08 10.05
C PRO A 18 18.77 -29.18 9.23
N ARG A 19 19.85 -29.48 9.92
CA ARG A 19 21.17 -29.60 9.26
C ARG A 19 21.13 -30.65 8.16
N GLY A 20 21.56 -30.26 6.95
CA GLY A 20 21.57 -31.12 5.77
C GLY A 20 20.25 -31.17 5.00
N GLN A 21 19.20 -30.43 5.42
CA GLN A 21 17.91 -30.36 4.76
C GLN A 21 17.68 -28.93 4.27
N THR A 22 18.15 -28.61 3.07
CA THR A 22 17.87 -27.31 2.45
C THR A 22 16.40 -27.24 2.02
N PRO A 23 15.63 -26.24 2.47
CA PRO A 23 14.27 -26.08 2.00
C PRO A 23 14.22 -25.81 0.50
N GLU A 24 13.35 -26.52 -0.21
CA GLU A 24 13.06 -26.29 -1.62
C GLU A 24 11.74 -25.55 -1.75
N LEU A 25 11.67 -24.58 -2.64
CA LEU A 25 10.46 -23.82 -2.96
C LEU A 25 10.09 -24.10 -4.40
N ASP A 26 9.00 -24.84 -4.59
CA ASP A 26 8.45 -25.09 -5.92
C ASP A 26 7.72 -23.82 -6.40
N GLN A 27 8.26 -23.21 -7.44
CA GLN A 27 7.64 -22.07 -8.07
C GLN A 27 6.71 -22.56 -9.20
N CYS A 28 5.41 -22.37 -9.04
CA CYS A 28 4.46 -22.53 -10.13
C CYS A 28 4.66 -21.43 -11.18
N GLY A 29 4.49 -21.76 -12.46
CA GLY A 29 4.69 -20.85 -13.59
C GLY A 29 3.91 -19.52 -13.43
N GLY A 30 4.16 -18.55 -14.31
CA GLY A 30 3.47 -17.26 -14.25
C GLY A 30 4.38 -16.10 -13.86
N HIS A 31 5.67 -16.14 -14.21
CA HIS A 31 6.66 -15.09 -13.89
C HIS A 31 6.24 -13.66 -14.18
N ARG A 32 5.30 -13.45 -15.12
CA ARG A 32 4.77 -12.12 -15.45
C ARG A 32 3.50 -11.74 -14.70
N GLN A 33 2.88 -12.70 -14.01
CA GLN A 33 1.68 -12.42 -13.22
C GLN A 33 2.05 -11.72 -11.93
N LYS A 34 1.17 -10.79 -11.51
CA LYS A 34 1.37 -9.98 -10.33
C LYS A 34 0.04 -9.58 -9.71
N VAL A 35 0.09 -9.18 -8.48
CA VAL A 35 -0.97 -8.41 -7.83
C VAL A 35 -0.44 -6.99 -7.63
N SER A 36 -1.11 -6.00 -8.21
CA SER A 36 -0.87 -4.60 -7.86
C SER A 36 -1.73 -4.20 -6.68
N VAL A 37 -1.19 -3.38 -5.80
CA VAL A 37 -1.87 -2.89 -4.59
C VAL A 37 -1.73 -1.39 -4.55
N ALA A 38 -2.84 -0.68 -4.33
CA ALA A 38 -2.83 0.72 -3.92
C ALA A 38 -3.23 0.79 -2.45
N ALA A 39 -2.55 1.62 -1.67
CA ALA A 39 -2.82 1.80 -0.26
C ALA A 39 -2.73 3.26 0.16
N ALA A 40 -3.64 3.66 1.04
CA ALA A 40 -3.65 4.96 1.69
C ALA A 40 -3.69 4.77 3.20
N LEU A 41 -2.69 5.28 3.88
CA LEU A 41 -2.67 5.39 5.33
C LEU A 41 -3.36 6.72 5.71
N TRP A 42 -4.42 6.65 6.48
CA TRP A 42 -5.15 7.84 6.89
C TRP A 42 -5.03 8.10 8.39
N LEU A 43 -5.06 9.38 8.75
CA LEU A 43 -5.03 9.89 10.11
C LEU A 43 -6.30 10.71 10.35
N SER A 44 -7.00 10.44 11.46
CA SER A 44 -8.19 11.20 11.86
C SER A 44 -7.89 12.69 12.06
N PRO A 45 -8.87 13.60 11.90
CA PRO A 45 -8.67 15.03 12.17
C PRO A 45 -8.25 15.33 13.61
N ARG A 46 -8.67 14.50 14.57
CA ARG A 46 -8.24 14.59 15.97
C ARG A 46 -6.87 13.98 16.22
N ARG A 47 -6.31 13.32 15.20
CA ARG A 47 -5.00 12.68 15.24
C ARG A 47 -4.87 11.58 16.29
N ASP A 48 -5.97 10.97 16.67
CA ASP A 48 -6.09 9.93 17.67
C ASP A 48 -6.30 8.54 17.08
N ARG A 49 -6.61 8.46 15.79
CA ARG A 49 -6.88 7.19 15.09
C ARG A 49 -6.23 7.16 13.72
N LEU A 50 -5.62 6.03 13.43
CA LEU A 50 -5.05 5.66 12.12
C LEU A 50 -5.88 4.55 11.50
N GLY A 51 -5.82 4.46 10.17
CA GLY A 51 -6.37 3.33 9.45
C GLY A 51 -5.72 3.17 8.09
N LEU A 52 -5.91 2.00 7.52
CA LEU A 52 -5.41 1.64 6.20
C LEU A 52 -6.59 1.40 5.26
N TYR A 53 -6.62 2.13 4.16
CA TYR A 53 -7.50 1.87 3.02
C TYR A 53 -6.66 1.26 1.89
N PHE A 54 -7.10 0.17 1.30
CA PHE A 54 -6.37 -0.49 0.22
C PHE A 54 -7.28 -1.15 -0.79
N GLN A 55 -6.77 -1.32 -1.99
CA GLN A 55 -7.37 -2.13 -3.06
C GLN A 55 -6.30 -2.95 -3.76
N THR A 56 -6.67 -4.11 -4.24
CA THR A 56 -5.81 -5.02 -5.00
C THR A 56 -6.32 -5.18 -6.43
N LEU A 57 -5.40 -5.36 -7.36
CA LEU A 57 -5.70 -5.56 -8.77
C LEU A 57 -4.88 -6.74 -9.31
N PRO A 58 -5.45 -7.96 -9.34
CA PRO A 58 -4.78 -9.13 -9.91
C PRO A 58 -4.54 -8.96 -11.42
N ASN A 59 -3.34 -9.27 -11.86
CA ASN A 59 -2.90 -9.18 -13.27
C ASN A 59 -3.08 -7.80 -13.93
N GLY A 60 -3.24 -6.76 -13.12
CA GLY A 60 -3.38 -5.38 -13.57
C GLY A 60 -2.28 -4.47 -13.01
N TYR A 61 -2.41 -3.19 -13.32
CA TYR A 61 -1.60 -2.12 -12.73
C TYR A 61 -2.48 -0.90 -12.54
N PHE A 62 -2.17 -0.10 -11.52
CA PHE A 62 -2.87 1.17 -11.30
C PHE A 62 -2.38 2.20 -12.31
N ASP A 63 -3.27 2.59 -13.20
CA ASP A 63 -3.15 3.77 -14.05
C ASP A 63 -3.99 4.92 -13.44
N ASN A 64 -4.05 6.05 -14.13
CA ASN A 64 -4.80 7.21 -13.64
C ASN A 64 -6.31 6.95 -13.51
N TRP A 65 -6.90 6.03 -14.28
CA TRP A 65 -8.30 5.64 -14.17
C TRP A 65 -8.54 4.78 -12.91
N TYR A 66 -7.67 3.79 -12.67
CA TYR A 66 -7.76 2.95 -11.47
C TYR A 66 -7.46 3.73 -10.19
N VAL A 67 -6.49 4.67 -10.23
CA VAL A 67 -6.24 5.59 -9.12
C VAL A 67 -7.45 6.47 -8.85
N THR A 68 -8.09 7.00 -9.89
CA THR A 68 -9.34 7.78 -9.74
C THR A 68 -10.44 6.95 -9.08
N ALA A 69 -10.66 5.72 -9.55
CA ALA A 69 -11.66 4.82 -8.97
C ALA A 69 -11.35 4.46 -7.51
N PHE A 70 -10.07 4.24 -7.17
CA PHE A 70 -9.61 4.04 -5.80
C PHE A 70 -9.95 5.23 -4.90
N LEU A 71 -9.65 6.45 -5.35
CA LEU A 71 -9.94 7.67 -4.59
C LEU A 71 -11.44 7.89 -4.43
N GLU A 72 -12.24 7.67 -5.48
CA GLU A 72 -13.70 7.76 -5.38
C GLU A 72 -14.26 6.78 -4.35
N ALA A 73 -13.82 5.52 -4.38
CA ALA A 73 -14.27 4.52 -3.41
C ALA A 73 -13.86 4.92 -1.99
N MET A 74 -12.62 5.37 -1.79
CA MET A 74 -12.14 5.87 -0.50
C MET A 74 -12.97 7.06 0.00
N LEU A 75 -13.29 8.03 -0.86
CA LEU A 75 -14.10 9.20 -0.52
C LEU A 75 -15.57 8.86 -0.21
N ARG A 76 -16.07 7.72 -0.70
CA ARG A 76 -17.41 7.23 -0.35
C ARG A 76 -17.43 6.56 1.03
N GLU A 77 -16.37 5.83 1.36
CA GLU A 77 -16.27 5.12 2.66
C GLU A 77 -15.87 6.07 3.80
N LEU A 78 -14.94 6.97 3.54
CA LEU A 78 -14.44 7.90 4.55
C LEU A 78 -15.18 9.24 4.47
N THR A 79 -15.59 9.76 5.60
CA THR A 79 -16.30 11.05 5.71
C THR A 79 -15.35 12.20 6.06
N GLY A 80 -15.71 13.43 5.67
CA GLY A 80 -14.96 14.63 6.04
C GLY A 80 -14.11 15.18 4.89
N ARG A 81 -13.16 16.04 5.26
CA ARG A 81 -12.20 16.67 4.34
C ARG A 81 -10.87 15.93 4.41
N PHE A 82 -10.22 15.76 3.28
CA PHE A 82 -8.96 15.04 3.14
C PHE A 82 -7.89 15.93 2.51
N VAL A 83 -6.70 15.84 3.03
CA VAL A 83 -5.47 16.19 2.32
C VAL A 83 -4.81 14.87 1.95
N LEU A 84 -4.80 14.54 0.68
CA LEU A 84 -4.12 13.36 0.16
C LEU A 84 -2.71 13.73 -0.22
N VAL A 85 -1.75 13.05 0.41
CA VAL A 85 -0.33 13.21 0.11
C VAL A 85 0.14 11.98 -0.64
N TRP A 86 0.80 12.17 -1.78
CA TRP A 86 1.33 11.11 -2.65
C TRP A 86 2.61 11.55 -3.35
N ASP A 87 3.25 10.64 -4.07
CA ASP A 87 4.38 11.00 -4.93
C ASP A 87 3.90 11.68 -6.23
N GLY A 88 4.83 12.29 -6.95
CA GLY A 88 4.58 12.91 -8.25
C GLY A 88 4.51 11.94 -9.43
N GLY A 89 4.13 10.69 -9.21
CA GLY A 89 4.02 9.65 -10.23
C GLY A 89 3.15 10.02 -11.42
N THR A 90 3.43 9.46 -12.59
CA THR A 90 2.65 9.76 -13.81
C THR A 90 1.20 9.28 -13.71
N MET A 91 0.92 8.23 -12.93
CA MET A 91 -0.43 7.72 -12.67
C MET A 91 -1.27 8.68 -11.83
N HIS A 92 -0.65 9.58 -11.08
CA HIS A 92 -1.31 10.62 -10.28
C HIS A 92 -1.65 11.88 -11.08
N ARG A 93 -1.45 11.85 -12.39
CA ARG A 93 -1.67 12.98 -13.30
C ARG A 93 -2.66 12.62 -14.39
N GLY A 94 -3.21 13.64 -15.03
CA GLY A 94 -4.11 13.47 -16.17
C GLY A 94 -5.52 13.97 -15.90
N ASP A 95 -6.36 13.88 -16.91
CA ASP A 95 -7.73 14.41 -16.86
C ASP A 95 -8.63 13.72 -15.84
N PRO A 96 -8.59 12.39 -15.66
CA PRO A 96 -9.43 11.74 -14.66
C PRO A 96 -9.17 12.28 -13.25
N ILE A 97 -7.90 12.45 -12.88
CA ILE A 97 -7.51 12.98 -11.57
C ILE A 97 -7.94 14.44 -11.40
N ARG A 98 -7.75 15.27 -12.44
CA ARG A 98 -8.17 16.69 -12.42
C ARG A 98 -9.69 16.82 -12.27
N GLN A 99 -10.45 15.99 -12.97
CA GLN A 99 -11.91 15.97 -12.88
C GLN A 99 -12.38 15.54 -11.50
N LEU A 100 -11.78 14.48 -10.94
CA LEU A 100 -12.06 14.04 -9.57
C LEU A 100 -11.79 15.17 -8.56
N ALA A 101 -10.60 15.75 -8.61
CA ALA A 101 -10.21 16.84 -7.69
C ALA A 101 -11.15 18.04 -7.79
N SER A 102 -11.58 18.40 -9.02
CA SER A 102 -12.56 19.46 -9.25
C SER A 102 -13.94 19.11 -8.67
N HIS A 103 -14.39 17.87 -8.88
CA HIS A 103 -15.69 17.41 -8.37
C HIS A 103 -15.73 17.38 -6.83
N PHE A 104 -14.66 16.93 -6.21
CA PHE A 104 -14.55 16.83 -4.75
C PHE A 104 -13.76 17.99 -4.10
N ARG A 105 -13.63 19.14 -4.77
CA ARG A 105 -12.82 20.29 -4.34
C ARG A 105 -13.06 20.77 -2.89
N GLU A 106 -14.27 20.56 -2.38
CA GLU A 106 -14.62 20.93 -1.00
C GLU A 106 -14.19 19.88 0.03
N ARG A 107 -13.87 18.68 -0.45
CA ARG A 107 -13.53 17.52 0.40
C ARG A 107 -12.12 17.01 0.19
N LEU A 108 -11.50 17.22 -0.97
CA LEU A 108 -10.21 16.65 -1.35
C LEU A 108 -9.23 17.74 -1.77
N SER A 109 -8.11 17.83 -1.09
CA SER A 109 -6.90 18.53 -1.53
C SER A 109 -5.82 17.49 -1.88
N LEU A 110 -5.13 17.68 -3.00
CA LEU A 110 -4.05 16.81 -3.45
C LEU A 110 -2.72 17.55 -3.26
N GLU A 111 -1.78 16.89 -2.61
CA GLU A 111 -0.45 17.44 -2.31
C GLU A 111 0.63 16.45 -2.76
N ASP A 112 1.53 16.92 -3.59
CA ASP A 112 2.66 16.12 -4.07
C ASP A 112 3.79 16.12 -3.04
N LEU A 113 4.36 14.95 -2.75
CA LEU A 113 5.63 14.84 -2.04
C LEU A 113 6.76 15.42 -2.91
N PRO A 114 7.83 15.93 -2.29
CA PRO A 114 9.01 16.34 -3.04
C PRO A 114 9.52 15.22 -3.94
N PRO A 115 10.05 15.52 -5.13
CA PRO A 115 10.65 14.51 -6.00
C PRO A 115 11.75 13.74 -5.26
N TRP A 116 11.82 12.42 -5.51
CA TRP A 116 12.86 11.54 -4.94
C TRP A 116 12.86 11.44 -3.41
N ALA A 117 11.73 11.64 -2.77
CA ALA A 117 11.61 11.56 -1.32
C ALA A 117 10.68 10.41 -0.84
N PRO A 118 10.94 9.13 -1.20
CA PRO A 118 10.12 8.01 -0.76
C PRO A 118 10.13 7.86 0.77
N MET A 119 11.20 8.29 1.44
CA MET A 119 11.30 8.29 2.90
C MET A 119 10.22 9.12 3.60
N LEU A 120 9.60 10.06 2.90
CA LEU A 120 8.49 10.85 3.44
C LEU A 120 7.13 10.15 3.31
N CYS A 121 7.05 9.05 2.56
CA CYS A 121 5.79 8.32 2.38
C CYS A 121 5.65 7.22 3.43
N PRO A 122 4.73 7.33 4.42
CA PRO A 122 4.57 6.30 5.46
C PRO A 122 3.95 5.00 4.95
N VAL A 123 3.58 4.91 3.68
CA VAL A 123 3.12 3.66 3.04
C VAL A 123 4.31 2.82 2.54
N GLU A 124 5.45 3.42 2.24
CA GLU A 124 6.63 2.70 1.76
C GLU A 124 7.12 1.57 2.72
N PRO A 125 7.23 1.80 4.05
CA PRO A 125 7.55 0.72 4.98
C PRO A 125 6.55 -0.44 4.96
N LEU A 126 5.28 -0.20 4.62
CA LEU A 126 4.26 -1.25 4.46
C LEU A 126 4.65 -2.24 3.36
N TRP A 127 5.20 -1.75 2.25
CA TRP A 127 5.66 -2.61 1.16
C TRP A 127 6.84 -3.46 1.56
N GLY A 128 7.75 -2.89 2.36
CA GLY A 128 8.87 -3.64 2.94
C GLY A 128 8.38 -4.80 3.81
N TRP A 129 7.50 -4.51 4.76
CA TRP A 129 6.90 -5.51 5.63
C TRP A 129 6.12 -6.58 4.83
N LEU A 130 5.27 -6.16 3.88
CA LEU A 130 4.48 -7.10 3.10
C LEU A 130 5.35 -8.03 2.25
N LYS A 131 6.34 -7.47 1.53
CA LYS A 131 7.22 -8.23 0.62
C LYS A 131 8.21 -9.12 1.36
N TYR A 132 8.88 -8.56 2.37
CA TYR A 132 10.06 -9.21 2.97
C TYR A 132 9.75 -9.99 4.25
N ASP A 133 8.61 -9.75 4.89
CA ASP A 133 8.24 -10.46 6.11
C ASP A 133 7.03 -11.39 5.88
N GLN A 134 5.96 -10.93 5.22
CA GLN A 134 4.74 -11.70 5.08
C GLN A 134 4.71 -12.60 3.83
N LEU A 135 5.28 -12.15 2.73
CA LEU A 135 5.29 -12.88 1.46
C LEU A 135 6.64 -13.51 1.13
N CYS A 136 7.66 -13.34 1.99
CA CYS A 136 8.93 -14.03 1.80
C CYS A 136 8.73 -15.55 1.87
N ASN A 137 9.38 -16.27 0.96
CA ASN A 137 9.27 -17.73 0.84
C ASN A 137 7.83 -18.24 0.59
N PHE A 138 6.90 -17.37 0.26
CA PHE A 138 5.56 -17.76 -0.15
C PHE A 138 5.53 -17.99 -1.65
N ALA A 139 5.32 -19.23 -2.07
CA ALA A 139 5.21 -19.65 -3.48
C ALA A 139 3.74 -19.91 -3.81
N PRO A 140 2.99 -18.89 -4.30
CA PRO A 140 1.59 -19.05 -4.64
C PRO A 140 1.42 -19.95 -5.88
N GLN A 141 0.35 -20.74 -5.91
CA GLN A 141 0.04 -21.60 -7.07
C GLN A 141 -0.52 -20.78 -8.25
N ASP A 142 -1.26 -19.71 -7.94
CA ASP A 142 -1.82 -18.80 -8.92
C ASP A 142 -1.93 -17.36 -8.36
N VAL A 143 -2.32 -16.44 -9.22
CA VAL A 143 -2.47 -15.02 -8.85
C VAL A 143 -3.60 -14.79 -7.85
N LEU A 144 -4.63 -15.64 -7.82
CA LEU A 144 -5.74 -15.49 -6.88
C LEU A 144 -5.32 -15.90 -5.47
N GLN A 145 -4.48 -16.94 -5.34
CA GLN A 145 -3.89 -17.32 -4.06
C GLN A 145 -2.96 -16.21 -3.53
N LEU A 146 -2.13 -15.61 -4.40
CA LEU A 146 -1.33 -14.45 -4.01
C LEU A 146 -2.23 -13.30 -3.54
N ASN A 147 -3.26 -12.98 -4.31
CA ASN A 147 -4.21 -11.91 -3.99
C ASN A 147 -4.93 -12.16 -2.66
N GLY A 148 -5.40 -13.37 -2.43
CA GLY A 148 -6.05 -13.77 -1.17
C GLY A 148 -5.12 -13.60 0.03
N ARG A 149 -3.84 -13.99 -0.10
CA ARG A 149 -2.84 -13.80 0.96
C ARG A 149 -2.60 -12.31 1.23
N VAL A 150 -2.43 -11.50 0.19
CA VAL A 150 -2.24 -10.04 0.32
C VAL A 150 -3.42 -9.39 1.03
N ILE A 151 -4.65 -9.71 0.63
CA ILE A 151 -5.86 -9.18 1.27
C ILE A 151 -5.90 -9.58 2.75
N ALA A 152 -5.60 -10.83 3.08
CA ALA A 152 -5.62 -11.33 4.46
C ALA A 152 -4.63 -10.55 5.34
N GLU A 153 -3.39 -10.37 4.87
CA GLU A 153 -2.35 -9.64 5.62
C GLU A 153 -2.71 -8.17 5.82
N LEU A 154 -3.15 -7.48 4.77
CA LEU A 154 -3.53 -6.08 4.87
C LEU A 154 -4.79 -5.87 5.72
N THR A 155 -5.74 -6.80 5.67
CA THR A 155 -6.94 -6.76 6.51
C THR A 155 -6.61 -6.95 7.99
N ALA A 156 -5.67 -7.83 8.31
CA ALA A 156 -5.26 -8.09 9.69
C ALA A 156 -4.66 -6.85 10.38
N ILE A 157 -3.96 -6.00 9.62
CA ILE A 157 -3.31 -4.78 10.17
C ILE A 157 -4.15 -3.51 9.97
N ARG A 158 -5.28 -3.60 9.29
CA ARG A 158 -6.07 -2.44 8.83
C ARG A 158 -6.42 -1.44 9.93
N GLU A 159 -6.62 -1.91 11.16
CA GLU A 159 -6.97 -1.11 12.33
C GLU A 159 -5.98 -1.28 13.49
N ASP A 160 -4.88 -1.98 13.28
CA ASP A 160 -3.83 -2.14 14.29
C ASP A 160 -3.11 -0.80 14.51
N GLN A 161 -3.53 -0.08 15.55
CA GLN A 161 -3.00 1.25 15.87
C GLN A 161 -1.50 1.24 16.14
N THR A 162 -0.99 0.17 16.75
CA THR A 162 0.45 0.04 17.06
C THR A 162 1.24 -0.14 15.77
N PHE A 163 0.81 -1.05 14.92
CA PHE A 163 1.46 -1.29 13.64
C PHE A 163 1.42 -0.05 12.75
N LEU A 164 0.24 0.57 12.60
CA LEU A 164 0.06 1.75 11.75
C LEU A 164 0.89 2.96 12.24
N ARG A 165 1.01 3.15 13.56
CA ARG A 165 1.91 4.16 14.14
C ARG A 165 3.36 3.91 13.76
N ASN A 166 3.81 2.64 13.83
CA ASN A 166 5.17 2.28 13.48
C ASN A 166 5.50 2.60 12.01
N LEU A 167 4.54 2.48 11.09
CA LEU A 167 4.72 2.89 9.70
C LEU A 167 4.99 4.41 9.59
N PHE A 168 4.24 5.23 10.33
CA PHE A 168 4.51 6.68 10.38
C PHE A 168 5.85 6.99 11.02
N HIS A 169 6.24 6.31 12.09
CA HIS A 169 7.53 6.50 12.74
C HIS A 169 8.72 6.08 11.85
N ALA A 170 8.51 5.07 11.01
CA ALA A 170 9.53 4.62 10.06
C ALA A 170 9.70 5.59 8.87
N SER A 171 8.76 6.50 8.65
CA SER A 171 8.89 7.57 7.66
C SER A 171 9.57 8.79 8.27
N GLU A 172 10.24 9.58 7.43
CA GLU A 172 10.83 10.86 7.84
C GLU A 172 9.82 12.02 7.75
N LEU A 173 8.53 11.72 7.63
CA LEU A 173 7.50 12.74 7.58
C LEU A 173 7.50 13.53 8.90
N PRO A 174 7.64 14.86 8.87
CA PRO A 174 7.74 15.67 10.08
C PRO A 174 6.37 15.84 10.76
N LEU A 175 5.89 14.76 11.36
CA LEU A 175 4.69 14.81 12.19
C LEU A 175 5.05 15.27 13.61
N PRO A 176 4.27 16.15 14.24
CA PRO A 176 4.47 16.49 15.63
C PRO A 176 4.41 15.25 16.51
N ARG A 177 5.36 15.09 17.44
CA ARG A 177 5.45 13.91 18.33
C ARG A 177 4.18 13.66 19.16
N THR A 178 3.38 14.70 19.41
CA THR A 178 2.07 14.62 20.08
C THR A 178 1.00 13.89 19.28
N LEU A 179 1.26 13.54 18.01
CA LEU A 179 0.35 12.82 17.15
C LEU A 179 0.39 11.31 17.34
N LEU A 180 1.42 10.82 17.98
CA LEU A 180 1.80 9.40 17.98
C LEU A 180 2.04 8.85 19.40
N SER A 181 1.71 9.64 20.43
CA SER A 181 1.75 9.21 21.84
C SER A 181 0.55 8.35 22.22
#